data_acfcb85dd908d199bde060639e8bbab2
#
_entry.id   acfcb85dd908d199bde060639e8bbab2
#
_cell.length_a   1.000
_cell.length_b   1.000
_cell.length_c   1.000
_cell.angle_alpha   90.00
_cell.angle_beta   90.00
_cell.angle_gamma   90.00
#
_symmetry.space_group_name_H-M   'P 1'
#
loop_
_entity.id
_entity.type
_entity.pdbx_description
1 polymer ?
#
loop_
_entity_poly.entity_id
_entity_poly.type
_entity_poly.pdbx_seq_one_letter_code
_entity_poly.pdbx_strand_id
1 'polypeptide(L)'
;MNKYKVLIVDDIPENIQTLGEMIKDFDLDVKIAEGGQEAIDIIDSYTPDIILLDLMMPEVNGWDVIEHVRARYDKTEMIIIITSLLNNKDNIDECYEMGVNDYVTKPIIPGRIISSVETQMRNVKYAEYEPKAEQHQLNTTKPASVVEMDSVKHIG
;
A
#
# COMPACT_ATOMS: atom_id res chain seq x y z
N MET A 1 2.12 22.35 -0.66
CA MET A 1 2.51 20.96 -0.51
C MET A 1 1.38 20.06 -0.92
N ASN A 2 1.69 19.04 -1.71
CA ASN A 2 0.65 18.17 -2.20
C ASN A 2 0.20 17.20 -1.13
N LYS A 3 -1.09 16.87 -1.18
CA LYS A 3 -1.60 15.85 -0.30
C LYS A 3 -1.17 14.48 -0.80
N TYR A 4 -1.12 13.53 0.12
CA TYR A 4 -0.95 12.14 -0.27
C TYR A 4 -2.23 11.67 -0.95
N LYS A 5 -2.08 10.89 -2.00
CA LYS A 5 -3.20 10.34 -2.75
C LYS A 5 -3.45 8.92 -2.31
N VAL A 6 -4.67 8.63 -1.88
CA VAL A 6 -5.05 7.31 -1.39
C VAL A 6 -6.23 6.79 -2.19
N LEU A 7 -6.14 5.53 -2.58
CA LEU A 7 -7.26 4.84 -3.23
C LEU A 7 -7.76 3.76 -2.29
N ILE A 8 -9.06 3.76 -1.99
CA ILE A 8 -9.69 2.72 -1.19
C ILE A 8 -10.47 1.81 -2.13
N VAL A 9 -10.19 0.51 -2.10
CA VAL A 9 -10.79 -0.47 -3.00
C VAL A 9 -11.49 -1.54 -2.19
N ASP A 10 -12.81 -1.64 -2.32
CA ASP A 10 -13.61 -2.67 -1.66
C ASP A 10 -14.95 -2.71 -2.38
N ASP A 11 -15.51 -3.89 -2.58
CA ASP A 11 -16.78 -3.99 -3.28
C ASP A 11 -17.97 -3.78 -2.36
N ILE A 12 -17.76 -3.58 -1.08
CA ILE A 12 -18.82 -3.30 -0.12
C ILE A 12 -18.73 -1.84 0.31
N PRO A 13 -19.70 -1.01 -0.08
CA PRO A 13 -19.61 0.43 0.18
C PRO A 13 -19.45 0.79 1.65
N GLU A 14 -20.05 0.02 2.55
CA GLU A 14 -19.91 0.29 3.98
C GLU A 14 -18.48 0.17 4.46
N ASN A 15 -17.72 -0.76 3.85
CA ASN A 15 -16.31 -0.91 4.20
C ASN A 15 -15.50 0.30 3.77
N ILE A 16 -15.84 0.84 2.59
CA ILE A 16 -15.17 2.04 2.09
C ILE A 16 -15.43 3.21 3.03
N GLN A 17 -16.69 3.37 3.43
CA GLN A 17 -17.07 4.45 4.33
C GLN A 17 -16.36 4.33 5.66
N THR A 18 -16.31 3.11 6.20
CA THR A 18 -15.65 2.87 7.48
C THR A 18 -14.17 3.20 7.43
N LEU A 19 -13.50 2.76 6.36
CA LEU A 19 -12.07 3.06 6.21
C LEU A 19 -11.85 4.56 6.05
N GLY A 20 -12.70 5.21 5.26
CA GLY A 20 -12.59 6.65 5.07
C GLY A 20 -12.69 7.41 6.38
N GLU A 21 -13.62 6.98 7.25
CA GLU A 21 -13.75 7.60 8.56
C GLU A 21 -12.52 7.38 9.44
N MET A 22 -11.94 6.20 9.36
CA MET A 22 -10.78 5.89 10.19
C MET A 22 -9.56 6.72 9.84
N ILE A 23 -9.43 7.12 8.57
CA ILE A 23 -8.24 7.86 8.13
C ILE A 23 -8.51 9.34 7.88
N LYS A 24 -9.68 9.82 8.27
CA LYS A 24 -10.09 11.19 7.92
C LYS A 24 -9.24 12.29 8.53
N ASP A 25 -8.53 11.98 9.60
CA ASP A 25 -7.70 12.99 10.25
C ASP A 25 -6.37 13.23 9.55
N PHE A 26 -6.01 12.37 8.60
CA PHE A 26 -4.84 12.62 7.77
C PHE A 26 -5.23 13.57 6.63
N ASP A 27 -4.28 14.35 6.17
CA ASP A 27 -4.52 15.28 5.06
C ASP A 27 -4.32 14.51 3.75
N LEU A 28 -5.38 13.89 3.27
CA LEU A 28 -5.32 13.00 2.13
C LEU A 28 -6.29 13.42 1.03
N ASP A 29 -5.89 13.11 -0.20
CA ASP A 29 -6.78 13.18 -1.35
C ASP A 29 -7.23 11.74 -1.61
N VAL A 30 -8.50 11.44 -1.38
CA VAL A 30 -9.00 10.07 -1.39
C VAL A 30 -9.91 9.82 -2.57
N LYS A 31 -9.63 8.75 -3.30
CA LYS A 31 -10.55 8.22 -4.32
C LYS A 31 -10.99 6.83 -3.91
N ILE A 32 -12.10 6.38 -4.44
CA ILE A 32 -12.65 5.07 -4.10
C ILE A 32 -12.93 4.27 -5.36
N ALA A 33 -12.83 2.96 -5.24
CA ALA A 33 -13.20 2.02 -6.29
C ALA A 33 -13.97 0.88 -5.66
N GLU A 34 -15.06 0.48 -6.30
CA GLU A 34 -15.91 -0.58 -5.77
C GLU A 34 -15.68 -1.91 -6.48
N GLY A 35 -14.57 -2.05 -7.16
CA GLY A 35 -14.21 -3.29 -7.82
C GLY A 35 -12.80 -3.22 -8.37
N GLY A 36 -12.28 -4.38 -8.78
CA GLY A 36 -10.90 -4.46 -9.22
C GLY A 36 -10.64 -3.73 -10.52
N GLN A 37 -11.55 -3.83 -11.48
CA GLN A 37 -11.34 -3.16 -12.77
C GLN A 37 -11.38 -1.64 -12.60
N GLU A 38 -12.34 -1.15 -11.82
CA GLU A 38 -12.41 0.28 -11.54
C GLU A 38 -11.12 0.74 -10.85
N ALA A 39 -10.61 -0.09 -9.94
CA ALA A 39 -9.36 0.24 -9.25
C ALA A 39 -8.21 0.35 -10.24
N ILE A 40 -8.10 -0.60 -11.16
CA ILE A 40 -7.03 -0.58 -12.15
C ILE A 40 -7.10 0.69 -13.01
N ASP A 41 -8.32 1.05 -13.42
CA ASP A 41 -8.50 2.26 -14.23
C ASP A 41 -8.08 3.51 -13.47
N ILE A 42 -8.45 3.59 -12.19
CA ILE A 42 -8.08 4.74 -11.36
C ILE A 42 -6.59 4.76 -11.10
N ILE A 43 -5.98 3.60 -10.84
CA ILE A 43 -4.54 3.52 -10.60
C ILE A 43 -3.79 4.08 -11.79
N ASP A 44 -4.19 3.71 -12.99
CA ASP A 44 -3.46 4.13 -14.19
C ASP A 44 -3.55 5.63 -14.43
N SER A 45 -4.67 6.26 -14.06
CA SER A 45 -4.85 7.69 -14.33
C SER A 45 -4.51 8.59 -13.14
N TYR A 46 -4.70 8.08 -11.95
CA TYR A 46 -4.54 8.88 -10.72
C TYR A 46 -3.18 8.67 -10.06
N THR A 47 -2.59 7.51 -10.23
CA THR A 47 -1.33 7.09 -9.62
C THR A 47 -1.33 7.39 -8.12
N PRO A 48 -2.13 6.67 -7.33
CA PRO A 48 -2.17 6.92 -5.89
C PRO A 48 -0.84 6.59 -5.22
N ASP A 49 -0.58 7.22 -4.08
CA ASP A 49 0.59 6.89 -3.27
C ASP A 49 0.35 5.64 -2.45
N ILE A 50 -0.87 5.46 -1.97
CA ILE A 50 -1.23 4.33 -1.12
C ILE A 50 -2.56 3.77 -1.59
N ILE A 51 -2.63 2.43 -1.67
CA ILE A 51 -3.86 1.73 -2.00
C ILE A 51 -4.26 0.88 -0.81
N LEU A 52 -5.49 1.06 -0.33
CA LEU A 52 -6.09 0.17 0.67
C LEU A 52 -6.95 -0.79 -0.11
N LEU A 53 -6.58 -2.07 -0.16
CA LEU A 53 -7.08 -2.99 -1.15
C LEU A 53 -7.68 -4.25 -0.54
N ASP A 54 -8.95 -4.49 -0.82
CA ASP A 54 -9.59 -5.76 -0.45
C ASP A 54 -9.22 -6.83 -1.47
N LEU A 55 -9.03 -8.05 -1.00
CA LEU A 55 -8.67 -9.16 -1.88
C LEU A 55 -9.87 -9.81 -2.54
N MET A 56 -10.98 -9.93 -1.80
CA MET A 56 -12.12 -10.73 -2.23
C MET A 56 -13.16 -9.86 -2.91
N MET A 57 -13.04 -9.74 -4.22
CA MET A 57 -14.00 -8.99 -5.02
C MET A 57 -14.36 -9.82 -6.25
N PRO A 58 -15.59 -9.68 -6.77
CA PRO A 58 -15.97 -10.45 -7.95
C PRO A 58 -15.22 -10.00 -9.20
N GLU A 59 -15.05 -10.93 -10.11
CA GLU A 59 -14.44 -10.72 -11.42
C GLU A 59 -12.95 -10.40 -11.31
N VAL A 60 -12.60 -9.13 -11.17
CA VAL A 60 -11.21 -8.73 -10.99
C VAL A 60 -10.97 -8.58 -9.49
N ASN A 61 -10.20 -9.46 -8.91
CA ASN A 61 -9.98 -9.50 -7.46
C ASN A 61 -8.73 -8.73 -7.07
N GLY A 62 -8.45 -8.71 -5.76
CA GLY A 62 -7.31 -7.94 -5.25
C GLY A 62 -5.97 -8.46 -5.72
N TRP A 63 -5.83 -9.79 -5.89
CA TRP A 63 -4.56 -10.33 -6.40
C TRP A 63 -4.29 -9.81 -7.81
N ASP A 64 -5.33 -9.69 -8.64
CA ASP A 64 -5.20 -9.14 -9.98
C ASP A 64 -4.71 -7.69 -9.92
N VAL A 65 -5.22 -6.94 -8.95
CA VAL A 65 -4.81 -5.54 -8.77
C VAL A 65 -3.35 -5.46 -8.34
N ILE A 66 -2.93 -6.33 -7.39
CA ILE A 66 -1.54 -6.36 -6.96
C ILE A 66 -0.63 -6.62 -8.16
N GLU A 67 -0.98 -7.60 -8.97
CA GLU A 67 -0.17 -7.95 -10.13
C GLU A 67 -0.06 -6.78 -11.09
N HIS A 68 -1.17 -6.10 -11.35
CA HIS A 68 -1.18 -4.95 -12.23
C HIS A 68 -0.26 -3.84 -11.72
N VAL A 69 -0.33 -3.55 -10.44
CA VAL A 69 0.48 -2.50 -9.83
C VAL A 69 1.95 -2.86 -9.87
N ARG A 70 2.28 -4.08 -9.46
CA ARG A 70 3.69 -4.46 -9.33
C ARG A 70 4.37 -4.71 -10.67
N ALA A 71 3.61 -4.85 -11.74
CA ALA A 71 4.19 -4.89 -13.07
C ALA A 71 4.70 -3.50 -13.48
N ARG A 72 4.27 -2.43 -12.81
CA ARG A 72 4.59 -1.06 -13.19
C ARG A 72 5.29 -0.26 -12.11
N TYR A 73 4.99 -0.54 -10.84
CA TYR A 73 5.46 0.27 -9.74
C TYR A 73 6.01 -0.63 -8.64
N ASP A 74 7.13 -0.25 -8.06
CA ASP A 74 7.69 -1.02 -6.96
C ASP A 74 7.09 -0.59 -5.61
N LYS A 75 7.58 -1.21 -4.54
CA LYS A 75 7.01 -1.03 -3.20
C LYS A 75 7.23 0.36 -2.62
N THR A 76 8.11 1.14 -3.20
CA THR A 76 8.34 2.51 -2.74
C THR A 76 7.57 3.50 -3.59
N GLU A 77 7.26 3.13 -4.83
CA GLU A 77 6.55 4.02 -5.74
C GLU A 77 5.05 4.02 -5.51
N MET A 78 4.50 2.88 -5.15
CA MET A 78 3.07 2.78 -4.89
C MET A 78 2.86 1.74 -3.79
N ILE A 79 2.36 2.19 -2.66
CA ILE A 79 2.19 1.38 -1.46
C ILE A 79 0.88 0.60 -1.55
N ILE A 80 0.92 -0.68 -1.19
CA ILE A 80 -0.30 -1.50 -1.12
C ILE A 80 -0.47 -2.01 0.29
N ILE A 81 -1.59 -1.68 0.91
CA ILE A 81 -1.99 -2.21 2.21
C ILE A 81 -3.24 -3.06 1.97
N ILE A 82 -3.15 -4.34 2.25
CA ILE A 82 -4.30 -5.24 2.07
C ILE A 82 -5.23 -5.10 3.26
N THR A 83 -6.54 -5.09 3.00
CA THR A 83 -7.56 -5.13 4.05
C THR A 83 -8.49 -6.30 3.70
N SER A 84 -8.44 -7.39 4.46
CA SER A 84 -9.13 -8.60 4.04
C SER A 84 -9.63 -9.43 5.22
N LEU A 85 -10.71 -10.17 4.98
CA LEU A 85 -11.18 -11.16 5.93
C LEU A 85 -10.29 -12.39 5.97
N LEU A 86 -9.51 -12.62 4.91
CA LEU A 86 -8.63 -13.77 4.86
C LEU A 86 -7.49 -13.58 5.86
N ASN A 87 -7.34 -14.51 6.76
CA ASN A 87 -6.34 -14.36 7.82
C ASN A 87 -5.41 -15.56 7.94
N ASN A 88 -5.43 -16.48 6.98
CA ASN A 88 -4.53 -17.63 7.08
C ASN A 88 -3.15 -17.25 6.57
N LYS A 89 -2.17 -17.97 7.10
CA LYS A 89 -0.78 -17.64 6.83
C LYS A 89 -0.43 -17.73 5.35
N ASP A 90 -0.97 -18.73 4.66
CA ASP A 90 -0.59 -18.93 3.25
C ASP A 90 -1.01 -17.75 2.38
N ASN A 91 -2.22 -17.23 2.58
CA ASN A 91 -2.66 -16.08 1.81
C ASN A 91 -1.88 -14.83 2.14
N ILE A 92 -1.58 -14.64 3.42
CA ILE A 92 -0.80 -13.48 3.85
C ILE A 92 0.60 -13.55 3.26
N ASP A 93 1.24 -14.71 3.35
CA ASP A 93 2.59 -14.90 2.81
C ASP A 93 2.61 -14.67 1.30
N GLU A 94 1.61 -15.18 0.61
CA GLU A 94 1.52 -14.99 -0.84
C GLU A 94 1.46 -13.52 -1.19
N CYS A 95 0.66 -12.75 -0.46
CA CYS A 95 0.55 -11.32 -0.72
C CYS A 95 1.88 -10.61 -0.53
N TYR A 96 2.59 -10.96 0.55
CA TYR A 96 3.90 -10.34 0.76
C TYR A 96 4.89 -10.75 -0.33
N GLU A 97 4.81 -11.99 -0.80
CA GLU A 97 5.67 -12.42 -1.90
C GLU A 97 5.36 -11.66 -3.18
N MET A 98 4.10 -11.27 -3.36
CA MET A 98 3.71 -10.48 -4.52
C MET A 98 4.08 -9.01 -4.38
N GLY A 99 4.53 -8.59 -3.20
CA GLY A 99 5.05 -7.25 -3.04
C GLY A 99 4.13 -6.26 -2.35
N VAL A 100 3.20 -6.74 -1.50
CA VAL A 100 2.40 -5.78 -0.72
C VAL A 100 3.23 -5.23 0.44
N ASN A 101 2.85 -4.06 0.93
CA ASN A 101 3.60 -3.39 1.98
C ASN A 101 3.08 -3.72 3.36
N ASP A 102 1.80 -4.02 3.51
CA ASP A 102 1.23 -4.39 4.79
C ASP A 102 -0.06 -5.16 4.58
N TYR A 103 -0.51 -5.85 5.63
CA TYR A 103 -1.70 -6.69 5.56
C TYR A 103 -2.49 -6.50 6.85
N VAL A 104 -3.72 -6.01 6.73
CA VAL A 104 -4.57 -5.74 7.90
C VAL A 104 -5.81 -6.59 7.77
N THR A 105 -6.04 -7.47 8.75
CA THR A 105 -7.18 -8.37 8.70
C THR A 105 -8.44 -7.67 9.21
N LYS A 106 -9.57 -8.03 8.63
CA LYS A 106 -10.87 -7.52 9.09
C LYS A 106 -11.37 -8.40 10.24
N PRO A 107 -12.11 -7.84 11.18
CA PRO A 107 -12.59 -6.46 11.23
C PRO A 107 -11.45 -5.49 11.51
N ILE A 108 -11.50 -4.36 10.84
CA ILE A 108 -10.41 -3.36 10.94
C ILE A 108 -10.54 -2.66 12.29
N ILE A 109 -9.42 -2.64 13.01
CA ILE A 109 -9.33 -1.89 14.26
C ILE A 109 -8.71 -0.54 13.90
N PRO A 110 -9.36 0.58 14.26
CA PRO A 110 -8.88 1.91 13.82
C PRO A 110 -7.39 2.15 14.08
N GLY A 111 -6.91 1.79 15.28
CA GLY A 111 -5.50 2.01 15.58
C GLY A 111 -4.57 1.24 14.66
N ARG A 112 -4.99 0.06 14.22
CA ARG A 112 -4.16 -0.77 13.34
C ARG A 112 -4.02 -0.15 11.96
N ILE A 113 -5.14 0.31 11.37
CA ILE A 113 -5.07 0.89 10.02
C ILE A 113 -4.41 2.27 10.06
N ILE A 114 -4.68 3.05 11.10
CA ILE A 114 -4.07 4.36 11.25
C ILE A 114 -2.54 4.20 11.35
N SER A 115 -2.08 3.25 12.16
CA SER A 115 -0.65 3.01 12.30
C SER A 115 -0.02 2.58 10.98
N SER A 116 -0.71 1.73 10.23
CA SER A 116 -0.20 1.26 8.95
C SER A 116 -0.08 2.42 7.96
N VAL A 117 -1.15 3.21 7.82
CA VAL A 117 -1.15 4.34 6.89
C VAL A 117 -0.07 5.34 7.28
N GLU A 118 0.05 5.64 8.58
CA GLU A 118 1.03 6.60 9.05
C GLU A 118 2.45 6.13 8.74
N THR A 119 2.74 4.86 8.99
CA THR A 119 4.05 4.30 8.70
C THR A 119 4.36 4.39 7.21
N GLN A 120 3.40 4.05 6.36
CA GLN A 120 3.63 4.06 4.93
C GLN A 120 3.73 5.47 4.39
N MET A 121 3.00 6.43 4.96
CA MET A 121 3.15 7.83 4.57
C MET A 121 4.57 8.33 4.83
N ARG A 122 5.14 7.93 5.96
CA ARG A 122 6.52 8.32 6.24
C ARG A 122 7.48 7.72 5.22
N ASN A 123 7.24 6.48 4.80
CA ASN A 123 8.11 5.84 3.82
C ASN A 123 8.04 6.55 2.48
N VAL A 124 6.84 6.90 2.02
CA VAL A 124 6.68 7.62 0.77
C VAL A 124 7.35 8.99 0.86
N LYS A 125 7.10 9.70 1.96
CA LYS A 125 7.66 11.03 2.13
C LYS A 125 9.18 10.97 2.15
N TYR A 126 9.73 9.98 2.82
CA TYR A 126 11.18 9.85 2.89
C TYR A 126 11.78 9.62 1.51
N ALA A 127 11.15 8.76 0.73
CA ALA A 127 11.64 8.46 -0.60
C ALA A 127 11.59 9.69 -1.49
N GLU A 128 10.52 10.48 -1.38
CA GLU A 128 10.41 11.70 -2.17
C GLU A 128 11.37 12.77 -1.72
N TYR A 129 11.58 12.84 -0.43
CA TYR A 129 12.42 13.88 0.13
C TYR A 129 13.89 13.68 -0.21
N GLU A 130 14.29 12.44 -0.32
CA GLU A 130 15.70 12.14 -0.49
C GLU A 130 16.14 12.51 -1.89
N PRO A 131 16.99 13.50 -2.06
CA PRO A 131 17.45 13.90 -3.39
C PRO A 131 18.25 12.78 -4.02
N LYS A 132 18.07 12.64 -5.29
CA LYS A 132 18.70 11.54 -5.96
C LYS A 132 20.20 11.53 -5.81
N ALA A 133 20.81 12.65 -5.88
CA ALA A 133 22.25 12.72 -5.71
C ALA A 133 22.68 12.32 -4.34
N GLU A 134 21.92 12.72 -3.33
CA GLU A 134 22.27 12.36 -2.00
C GLU A 134 21.98 10.94 -1.71
N GLN A 135 20.97 10.41 -2.32
CA GLN A 135 20.67 9.03 -2.13
C GLN A 135 21.83 8.16 -2.44
N HIS A 136 22.51 8.48 -3.46
CA HIS A 136 23.62 7.67 -3.83
C HIS A 136 24.75 7.74 -2.84
N GLN A 137 24.94 8.87 -2.25
CA GLN A 137 25.94 8.96 -1.25
C GLN A 137 25.61 8.16 -0.06
N LEU A 138 24.36 8.17 0.33
CA LEU A 138 23.97 7.45 1.49
C LEU A 138 23.95 5.99 1.26
N ASN A 139 23.50 5.64 0.14
CA ASN A 139 23.29 4.28 -0.11
C ASN A 139 24.47 3.50 -0.31
N THR A 140 25.42 4.13 -0.44
CA THR A 140 26.57 3.37 -0.47
C THR A 140 26.74 2.73 0.79
N THR A 141 26.07 3.07 1.51
CA THR A 141 26.13 2.45 2.73
C THR A 141 25.11 1.45 2.95
N LYS A 142 24.73 1.57 2.34
CA LYS A 142 24.09 0.80 2.59
C LYS A 142 24.07 0.16 2.75
N PRO A 143 23.88 0.26 2.79
CA PRO A 143 23.78 -0.55 2.99
C PRO A 143 23.80 -1.09 3.09
N ALA A 144 23.65 -1.00 3.09
CA ALA A 144 23.61 -1.63 3.13
C ALA A 144 23.31 -1.92 3.41
N SER A 145 23.07 -1.71 3.60
CA SER A 145 22.83 -2.13 3.79
C SER A 145 22.48 -2.17 3.88
N VAL A 146 22.41 -2.09 3.87
CA VAL A 146 22.12 -2.40 3.82
C VAL A 146 21.90 -2.80 3.75
N VAL A 147 21.70 -2.82 3.70
CA VAL A 147 21.53 -3.47 3.58
C VAL A 147 21.34 -3.85 3.67
N GLU A 148 21.07 -3.91 3.68
CA GLU A 148 20.95 -4.54 3.76
C GLU A 148 20.70 -4.87 4.06
N MET A 149 20.57 -4.80 4.07
CA MET A 149 20.35 -5.37 4.29
C MET A 149 20.15 -5.79 4.17
N ASP A 150 19.88 -5.82 4.09
CA ASP A 150 19.65 -6.57 4.03
C ASP A 150 19.55 -6.98 4.26
N SER A 151 19.33 -7.00 4.24
CA SER A 151 19.12 -7.71 4.53
C SER A 151 18.94 -7.97 5.01
N VAL A 152 18.84 -8.04 5.09
CA VAL A 152 18.52 -8.56 5.49
C VAL A 152 18.11 -8.92 5.52
N LYS A 153 17.82 -9.04 5.68
CA LYS A 153 17.21 -9.64 5.69
C LYS A 153 16.68 -9.69 5.95
N HIS A 154 16.19 -9.77 6.04
CA HIS A 154 15.53 -10.10 6.22
C HIS A 154 14.97 -9.91 6.55
N ILE A 155 14.87 -9.70 6.77
CA ILE A 155 14.22 -9.64 6.98
C ILE A 155 13.60 -9.36 6.69
N GLY A 156 13.08 -9.29 6.57
CA GLY A 156 12.55 -9.13 6.03
C GLY A 156 12.23 -8.87 5.81
#